data_01c1dd4aa6db3d2ff83188e5d75e518d
#
_entry.id   01c1dd4aa6db3d2ff83188e5d75e518d
#
_cell.length_a   1.000
_cell.length_b   1.000
_cell.length_c   1.000
_cell.angle_alpha   90.00
_cell.angle_beta   90.00
_cell.angle_gamma   90.00
#
_symmetry.space_group_name_H-M   'P 1'
#
loop_
_entity.id
_entity.type
_entity.pdbx_description
1 polymer ?
#
loop_
_entity_poly.entity_id
_entity_poly.type
_entity_poly.pdbx_seq_one_letter_code
_entity_poly.pdbx_strand_id
1 'polypeptide(L)'
;MFREHYSIVALDNHMMIGFEDIDKTGYLDHLYVHKDYQRKGIATALCDKLEAAVQNDIVTHVSIAAKAFFEKRGYQTIKAQEAVRQGIPLTNFVLIKKR
;
A
#
# COMPACT_ATOMS: atom_id res chain seq x y z
N MET A 1 -12.87 -9.58 -17.96
CA MET A 1 -11.45 -9.97 -17.88
C MET A 1 -10.94 -9.75 -16.47
N PHE A 2 -10.28 -10.74 -15.92
CA PHE A 2 -9.70 -10.62 -14.58
C PHE A 2 -8.28 -10.08 -14.68
N ARG A 3 -7.98 -9.09 -13.85
CA ARG A 3 -6.60 -8.66 -13.64
C ARG A 3 -5.95 -9.64 -12.68
N GLU A 4 -4.70 -9.97 -12.94
CA GLU A 4 -3.96 -10.78 -12.00
C GLU A 4 -3.52 -9.91 -10.83
N HIS A 5 -3.86 -10.36 -9.65
CA HIS A 5 -3.52 -9.69 -8.40
C HIS A 5 -2.79 -10.65 -7.50
N TYR A 6 -1.92 -10.12 -6.69
CA TYR A 6 -1.30 -10.83 -5.60
C TYR A 6 -1.78 -10.17 -4.32
N SER A 7 -2.48 -10.95 -3.49
CA SER A 7 -3.07 -10.44 -2.26
C SER A 7 -2.54 -11.22 -1.07
N ILE A 8 -2.25 -10.51 0.02
CA ILE A 8 -1.82 -11.09 1.27
C ILE A 8 -2.79 -10.65 2.36
N VAL A 9 -3.21 -11.60 3.18
CA VAL A 9 -4.15 -11.36 4.26
C VAL A 9 -3.49 -11.73 5.58
N ALA A 10 -3.60 -10.86 6.56
CA ALA A 10 -3.18 -11.14 7.93
C ALA A 10 -4.39 -11.50 8.76
N LEU A 11 -4.30 -12.62 9.50
CA LEU A 11 -5.41 -13.12 10.31
C LEU A 11 -4.98 -13.23 11.77
N ASP A 12 -5.93 -12.97 12.65
CA ASP A 12 -5.81 -13.25 14.08
C ASP A 12 -7.09 -13.94 14.54
N ASN A 13 -6.99 -15.21 15.00
CA ASN A 13 -8.13 -16.00 15.41
C ASN A 13 -9.24 -16.02 14.35
N HIS A 14 -8.86 -16.23 13.08
CA HIS A 14 -9.76 -16.25 11.93
C HIS A 14 -10.37 -14.89 11.57
N MET A 15 -10.01 -13.83 12.26
CA MET A 15 -10.43 -12.48 11.91
C MET A 15 -9.39 -11.82 11.01
N MET A 16 -9.84 -11.24 9.90
CA MET A 16 -8.93 -10.49 9.02
C MET A 16 -8.56 -9.17 9.69
N ILE A 17 -7.29 -9.01 10.01
CA ILE A 17 -6.78 -7.80 10.65
C ILE A 17 -6.02 -6.90 9.70
N GLY A 18 -5.71 -7.39 8.51
CA GLY A 18 -5.07 -6.55 7.49
C GLY A 18 -5.02 -7.28 6.15
N PHE A 19 -4.87 -6.52 5.08
CA PHE A 19 -4.59 -7.10 3.77
C PHE A 19 -3.85 -6.08 2.90
N GLU A 20 -3.20 -6.59 1.87
CA GLU A 20 -2.50 -5.78 0.89
C GLU A 20 -2.67 -6.43 -0.47
N ASP A 21 -2.85 -5.62 -1.51
CA ASP A 21 -3.17 -6.08 -2.85
C ASP A 21 -2.30 -5.34 -3.87
N ILE A 22 -1.66 -6.09 -4.74
CA ILE A 22 -0.84 -5.53 -5.80
C ILE A 22 -1.19 -6.22 -7.12
N ASP A 23 -1.25 -5.47 -8.21
CA ASP A 23 -1.52 -6.07 -9.51
C ASP A 23 -0.21 -6.46 -10.21
N LYS A 24 -0.34 -7.15 -11.35
CA LYS A 24 0.83 -7.67 -12.05
C LYS A 24 1.72 -6.59 -12.64
N THR A 25 1.23 -5.35 -12.76
CA THR A 25 2.03 -4.23 -13.24
C THR A 25 2.90 -3.61 -12.16
N GLY A 26 2.73 -4.04 -10.91
CA GLY A 26 3.47 -3.49 -9.78
C GLY A 26 2.74 -2.37 -9.07
N TYR A 27 1.47 -2.12 -9.41
CA TYR A 27 0.70 -1.09 -8.73
C TYR A 27 0.09 -1.66 -7.45
N LEU A 28 0.52 -1.11 -6.30
CA LEU A 28 0.00 -1.49 -5.00
C LEU A 28 -1.29 -0.70 -4.78
N ASP A 29 -2.40 -1.41 -4.82
CA ASP A 29 -3.73 -0.79 -4.88
C ASP A 29 -4.31 -0.57 -3.49
N HIS A 30 -4.24 -1.57 -2.63
CA HIS A 30 -4.87 -1.50 -1.32
C HIS A 30 -3.91 -1.96 -0.24
N LEU A 31 -3.90 -1.22 0.86
CA LEU A 31 -3.25 -1.63 2.10
C LEU A 31 -4.20 -1.28 3.23
N TYR A 32 -4.65 -2.28 3.95
CA TYR A 32 -5.58 -2.10 5.06
C TYR A 32 -5.04 -2.77 6.32
N VAL A 33 -5.14 -2.09 7.45
CA VAL A 33 -4.87 -2.66 8.76
C VAL A 33 -6.01 -2.27 9.69
N HIS A 34 -6.59 -3.29 10.34
CA HIS A 34 -7.68 -3.06 11.29
C HIS A 34 -7.25 -2.06 12.37
N LYS A 35 -8.14 -1.15 12.74
CA LYS A 35 -7.81 -0.02 13.62
C LYS A 35 -7.23 -0.46 14.96
N ASP A 36 -7.65 -1.62 15.47
CA ASP A 36 -7.16 -2.12 16.76
C ASP A 36 -5.78 -2.77 16.67
N TYR A 37 -5.26 -2.92 15.46
CA TYR A 37 -3.98 -3.57 15.20
C TYR A 37 -2.96 -2.63 14.57
N GLN A 38 -3.28 -1.36 14.45
CA GLN A 38 -2.35 -0.39 13.88
C GLN A 38 -1.17 -0.18 14.83
N ARG A 39 -0.01 0.16 14.25
CA ARG A 39 1.25 0.37 14.98
C ARG A 39 1.79 -0.89 15.65
N LYS A 40 1.34 -2.08 15.20
CA LYS A 40 1.84 -3.36 15.71
C LYS A 40 2.68 -4.11 14.68
N GLY A 41 3.13 -3.42 13.63
CA GLY A 41 3.97 -4.03 12.62
C GLY A 41 3.22 -4.83 11.57
N ILE A 42 1.90 -4.80 11.55
CA ILE A 42 1.11 -5.57 10.58
C ILE A 42 1.36 -5.05 9.15
N ALA A 43 1.31 -3.73 8.96
CA ALA A 43 1.57 -3.14 7.65
C ALA A 43 3.00 -3.46 7.17
N THR A 44 3.97 -3.40 8.07
CA THR A 44 5.36 -3.74 7.76
C THR A 44 5.47 -5.19 7.31
N ALA A 45 4.84 -6.11 8.03
CA ALA A 45 4.88 -7.53 7.68
C ALA A 45 4.21 -7.80 6.34
N LEU A 46 3.06 -7.16 6.07
CA LEU A 46 2.37 -7.30 4.80
C LEU A 46 3.24 -6.79 3.65
N CYS A 47 3.82 -5.61 3.80
CA CYS A 47 4.68 -5.03 2.78
C CYS A 47 5.94 -5.88 2.54
N ASP A 48 6.54 -6.41 3.60
CA ASP A 48 7.72 -7.27 3.46
C ASP A 48 7.41 -8.49 2.60
N LYS A 49 6.28 -9.15 2.86
CA LYS A 49 5.91 -10.34 2.10
C LYS A 49 5.54 -10.01 0.66
N LEU A 50 4.81 -8.93 0.46
CA LEU A 50 4.40 -8.54 -0.89
C LEU A 50 5.61 -8.13 -1.73
N GLU A 51 6.51 -7.33 -1.16
CA GLU A 51 7.70 -6.89 -1.87
C GLU A 51 8.62 -8.05 -2.21
N ALA A 52 8.67 -9.07 -1.35
CA ALA A 52 9.46 -10.27 -1.64
C ALA A 52 8.86 -11.09 -2.78
N ALA A 53 7.55 -11.02 -2.98
CA ALA A 53 6.86 -11.78 -4.02
C ALA A 53 6.90 -11.10 -5.38
N VAL A 54 7.17 -9.80 -5.44
CA VAL A 54 7.13 -9.00 -6.66
C VAL A 54 8.54 -8.64 -7.08
N GLN A 55 8.87 -8.83 -8.35
CA GLN A 55 10.19 -8.53 -8.89
C GLN A 55 10.24 -7.22 -9.66
N ASN A 56 9.07 -6.66 -9.95
CA ASN A 56 8.97 -5.40 -10.68
C ASN A 56 9.03 -4.22 -9.72
N ASP A 57 9.25 -3.02 -10.28
CA ASP A 57 9.10 -1.79 -9.51
C ASP A 57 7.68 -1.71 -8.96
N ILE A 58 7.54 -1.15 -7.77
CA ILE A 58 6.26 -1.01 -7.10
C ILE A 58 5.86 0.45 -7.08
N VAL A 59 4.65 0.73 -7.54
CA VAL A 59 4.09 2.08 -7.54
C VAL A 59 2.86 2.08 -6.64
N THR A 60 2.71 3.13 -5.83
CA THR A 60 1.53 3.26 -4.98
C THR A 60 1.11 4.72 -4.87
N HIS A 61 -0.17 4.93 -4.63
CA HIS A 61 -0.74 6.24 -4.35
C HIS A 61 -1.14 6.27 -2.88
N VAL A 62 -0.60 7.23 -2.13
CA VAL A 62 -0.81 7.28 -0.68
C VAL A 62 -1.22 8.66 -0.23
N SER A 63 -1.93 8.71 0.90
CA SER A 63 -2.22 9.96 1.59
C SER A 63 -0.97 10.48 2.28
N ILE A 64 -1.04 11.74 2.74
CA ILE A 64 0.09 12.32 3.48
C ILE A 64 0.37 11.53 4.76
N ALA A 65 -0.65 10.94 5.35
CA ALA A 65 -0.49 10.16 6.58
C ALA A 65 0.34 8.89 6.36
N ALA A 66 0.23 8.28 5.18
CA ALA A 66 0.96 7.06 4.86
C ALA A 66 2.29 7.31 4.17
N LYS A 67 2.53 8.52 3.70
CA LYS A 67 3.73 8.86 2.92
C LYS A 67 5.01 8.51 3.67
N ALA A 68 5.12 8.91 4.93
CA ALA A 68 6.32 8.68 5.72
C ALA A 68 6.59 7.19 5.92
N PHE A 69 5.55 6.39 6.10
CA PHE A 69 5.70 4.94 6.25
C PHE A 69 6.39 4.34 5.02
N PHE A 70 5.91 4.70 3.83
CA PHE A 70 6.49 4.15 2.60
C PHE A 70 7.87 4.71 2.32
N GLU A 71 8.12 5.98 2.63
CA GLU A 71 9.44 6.57 2.43
C GLU A 71 10.50 5.87 3.29
N LYS A 72 10.14 5.49 4.51
CA LYS A 72 11.06 4.74 5.38
C LYS A 72 11.37 3.35 4.82
N ARG A 73 10.52 2.82 3.97
CA ARG A 73 10.73 1.54 3.33
C ARG A 73 11.54 1.64 2.03
N GLY A 74 11.98 2.84 1.66
CA GLY A 74 12.76 3.05 0.46
C GLY A 74 11.97 3.51 -0.76
N TYR A 75 10.69 3.83 -0.58
CA TYR A 75 9.90 4.42 -1.66
C TYR A 75 10.29 5.87 -1.85
N GLN A 76 10.28 6.31 -3.10
CA GLN A 76 10.57 7.71 -3.45
C GLN A 76 9.30 8.38 -3.94
N THR A 77 9.08 9.60 -3.49
CA THR A 77 7.95 10.40 -3.96
C THR A 77 8.26 10.95 -5.34
N ILE A 78 7.42 10.62 -6.32
CA ILE A 78 7.56 11.10 -7.69
C ILE A 78 6.85 12.43 -7.85
N LYS A 79 5.62 12.53 -7.35
CA LYS A 79 4.81 13.73 -7.48
C LYS A 79 3.68 13.74 -6.47
N ALA A 80 3.13 14.94 -6.26
CA ALA A 80 1.88 15.12 -5.53
C ALA A 80 0.75 15.30 -6.54
N GLN A 81 -0.42 14.74 -6.22
CA GLN A 81 -1.62 14.88 -7.04
C GLN A 81 -2.74 15.41 -6.17
N GLU A 82 -3.57 16.28 -6.74
CA GLU A 82 -4.78 16.72 -6.09
C GLU A 82 -5.97 16.08 -6.77
N ALA A 83 -6.88 15.57 -5.95
CA ALA A 83 -8.15 15.04 -6.41
C ALA A 83 -9.25 15.72 -5.61
N VAL A 84 -10.38 15.98 -6.27
CA VAL A 84 -11.53 16.58 -5.59
C VAL A 84 -12.58 15.49 -5.45
N ARG A 85 -13.01 15.23 -4.21
CA ARG A 85 -14.09 14.31 -3.92
C ARG A 85 -15.14 15.04 -3.12
N GLN A 86 -16.36 15.06 -3.63
CA GLN A 86 -17.50 15.73 -2.97
C GLN A 86 -17.16 17.18 -2.61
N GLY A 87 -16.46 17.88 -3.50
CA GLY A 87 -16.10 19.27 -3.28
C GLY A 87 -14.92 19.49 -2.34
N ILE A 88 -14.31 18.44 -1.83
CA ILE A 88 -13.17 18.53 -0.91
C ILE A 88 -11.89 18.18 -1.66
N PRO A 89 -10.90 19.09 -1.73
CA PRO A 89 -9.63 18.76 -2.34
C PRO A 89 -8.82 17.84 -1.42
N LEU A 90 -8.30 16.76 -2.00
CA LEU A 90 -7.45 15.80 -1.32
C LEU A 90 -6.12 15.71 -2.04
N THR A 91 -5.03 15.73 -1.29
CA THR A 91 -3.70 15.58 -1.86
C THR A 91 -3.23 14.15 -1.65
N ASN A 92 -2.87 13.49 -2.75
CA ASN A 92 -2.25 12.18 -2.74
C ASN A 92 -0.85 12.29 -3.29
N PHE A 93 -0.01 11.33 -2.93
CA PHE A 93 1.36 11.27 -3.42
C PHE A 93 1.58 9.98 -4.18
N VAL A 94 2.28 10.09 -5.30
CA VAL A 94 2.68 8.92 -6.08
C VAL A 94 4.10 8.55 -5.67
N LEU A 95 4.28 7.35 -5.16
CA LEU A 95 5.56 6.85 -4.69
C LEU A 95 5.96 5.62 -5.49
N ILE A 96 7.27 5.45 -5.67
CA ILE A 96 7.82 4.30 -6.37
C ILE A 96 8.95 3.68 -5.57
N LYS A 97 9.00 2.35 -5.56
CA LYS A 97 10.14 1.60 -5.05
C LYS A 97 10.78 0.85 -6.20
N LYS A 98 11.98 1.24 -6.56
CA LYS A 98 12.75 0.57 -7.60
C LYS A 98 13.29 -0.76 -7.08
N ARG A 99 13.18 -1.80 -7.92
CA ARG A 99 13.60 -3.16 -7.54
C ARG A 99 14.89 -3.53 -8.23
#